data_3791cf1f1b4482bab7e8ee86ace907fa
#
_entry.id   3791cf1f1b4482bab7e8ee86ace907fa
#
_cell.length_a   1.000
_cell.length_b   1.000
_cell.length_c   1.000
_cell.angle_alpha   90.00
_cell.angle_beta   90.00
_cell.angle_gamma   90.00
#
_symmetry.space_group_name_H-M   'P 1'
#
loop_
_entity.id
_entity.type
_entity.pdbx_description
1 polymer ?
#
loop_
_entity_poly.entity_id
_entity_poly.type
_entity_poly.pdbx_seq_one_letter_code
_entity_poly.pdbx_strand_id
1 'polypeptide(L)'
;MTPPSSPSSRVLPLAWLALVAAALWGVIWWWQIGRAVALPEAPSSRVACVSYAPFRKPGETPLNIHAYVSPERIDADLRALSERFDCVRTYSQGFGLSAVPAIAQRYGMKVLMGIWIGRDPVLNDNEIKAGIATIKAHPEVLRGVVVGNEVLLRGEQTPTALAQYVTEVRDAVHDTHVPVTYADVWEFWQHYPEMAKVVDFITIHILPYWEDEPVEPRDAVQHVADVYARMKAEFPGRAVMIGETGWPSQGKQRRGAAASLVNEARYMREFLRYAGSVDMPYNVIEAFDQPWKREQEGTVGGYWGIFDVDARPKFSMQGPVVEEPRWLLGWWAGVLGAVLFVLAAVWRREWRSRKARYALVLSGFACGTALAWQFRQMWFACRDVVEWAVSGTLCVLALLTTIALARWVAARLGGGPTRGMPDPRARFAWMFGLTLYGLLLVFDGRYRDFPLGLFWPPALGYFIAALLDAGRSWVPTAEERFMACLMPLLAIVTVVQDVGLNPASWLWLGVNLTLGAAALIAWRRAVRLGTHEPQAAYQ
;
A
#
# COMPACT_ATOMS: atom_id res chain seq x y z
N MET A 1 -48.19 -21.41 -16.76
CA MET A 1 -46.81 -21.18 -16.30
C MET A 1 -46.00 -22.43 -16.62
N THR A 2 -45.14 -22.40 -17.64
CA THR A 2 -44.24 -23.51 -17.94
C THR A 2 -43.26 -23.68 -16.79
N PRO A 3 -42.97 -24.91 -16.32
CA PRO A 3 -41.99 -25.12 -15.25
C PRO A 3 -40.62 -24.58 -15.67
N PRO A 4 -39.84 -24.00 -14.75
CA PRO A 4 -38.52 -23.49 -15.05
C PRO A 4 -37.66 -24.63 -15.58
N SER A 5 -37.10 -24.47 -16.79
CA SER A 5 -36.15 -25.42 -17.36
C SER A 5 -35.02 -25.66 -16.38
N SER A 6 -34.73 -26.91 -16.05
CA SER A 6 -33.59 -27.28 -15.21
C SER A 6 -32.28 -26.80 -15.86
N PRO A 7 -31.32 -26.28 -15.09
CA PRO A 7 -29.99 -25.94 -15.63
C PRO A 7 -29.37 -27.16 -16.32
N SER A 8 -28.68 -26.97 -17.44
CA SER A 8 -28.01 -28.06 -18.14
C SER A 8 -27.08 -28.83 -17.21
N SER A 9 -26.98 -30.13 -17.36
CA SER A 9 -26.14 -31.00 -16.52
C SER A 9 -24.66 -30.60 -16.47
N ARG A 10 -24.18 -29.83 -17.46
CA ARG A 10 -22.79 -29.32 -17.55
C ARG A 10 -22.51 -28.05 -16.72
N VAL A 11 -23.53 -27.26 -16.39
CA VAL A 11 -23.37 -25.97 -15.71
C VAL A 11 -23.34 -26.12 -14.18
N LEU A 12 -24.07 -27.10 -13.64
CA LEU A 12 -24.11 -27.37 -12.20
C LEU A 12 -22.71 -27.65 -11.58
N PRO A 13 -21.85 -28.50 -12.20
CA PRO A 13 -20.50 -28.73 -11.67
C PRO A 13 -19.63 -27.46 -11.63
N LEU A 14 -19.76 -26.60 -12.64
CA LEU A 14 -18.98 -25.34 -12.70
C LEU A 14 -19.38 -24.36 -11.58
N ALA A 15 -20.68 -24.25 -11.30
CA ALA A 15 -21.14 -23.39 -10.19
C ALA A 15 -20.62 -23.91 -8.83
N TRP A 16 -20.63 -25.20 -8.59
CA TRP A 16 -20.09 -25.81 -7.38
C TRP A 16 -18.58 -25.64 -7.29
N LEU A 17 -17.85 -25.87 -8.39
CA LEU A 17 -16.41 -25.67 -8.44
C LEU A 17 -16.04 -24.22 -8.08
N ALA A 18 -16.75 -23.24 -8.62
CA ALA A 18 -16.53 -21.82 -8.33
C ALA A 18 -16.75 -21.49 -6.84
N LEU A 19 -17.83 -22.02 -6.23
CA LEU A 19 -18.09 -21.80 -4.80
C LEU A 19 -17.04 -22.45 -3.90
N VAL A 20 -16.65 -23.69 -4.20
CA VAL A 20 -15.63 -24.41 -3.43
C VAL A 20 -14.27 -23.73 -3.59
N ALA A 21 -13.89 -23.36 -4.80
CA ALA A 21 -12.62 -22.67 -5.07
C ALA A 21 -12.53 -21.33 -4.34
N ALA A 22 -13.61 -20.54 -4.33
CA ALA A 22 -13.64 -19.27 -3.61
C ALA A 22 -13.50 -19.45 -2.08
N ALA A 23 -14.17 -20.43 -1.51
CA ALA A 23 -14.06 -20.72 -0.08
C ALA A 23 -12.65 -21.22 0.29
N LEU A 24 -12.08 -22.15 -0.52
CA LEU A 24 -10.72 -22.64 -0.34
C LEU A 24 -9.68 -21.54 -0.50
N TRP A 25 -9.88 -20.61 -1.46
CA TRP A 25 -9.00 -19.46 -1.61
C TRP A 25 -8.95 -18.62 -0.32
N GLY A 26 -10.11 -18.34 0.30
CA GLY A 26 -10.17 -17.61 1.56
C GLY A 26 -9.41 -18.34 2.69
N VAL A 27 -9.53 -19.68 2.78
CA VAL A 27 -8.80 -20.49 3.77
C VAL A 27 -7.29 -20.39 3.54
N ILE A 28 -6.85 -20.65 2.30
CA ILE A 28 -5.42 -20.71 1.93
C ILE A 28 -4.78 -19.34 2.08
N TRP A 29 -5.43 -18.27 1.63
CA TRP A 29 -4.92 -16.91 1.70
C TRP A 29 -4.63 -16.49 3.14
N TRP A 30 -5.61 -16.59 4.02
CA TRP A 30 -5.45 -16.22 5.43
C TRP A 30 -4.43 -17.09 6.17
N TRP A 31 -4.41 -18.39 5.87
CA TRP A 31 -3.39 -19.28 6.41
C TRP A 31 -1.98 -18.88 5.93
N GLN A 32 -1.83 -18.55 4.66
CA GLN A 32 -0.53 -18.20 4.07
C GLN A 32 0.07 -16.94 4.69
N ILE A 33 -0.73 -15.88 4.88
CA ILE A 33 -0.26 -14.64 5.52
C ILE A 33 -0.05 -14.79 7.03
N GLY A 34 -0.62 -15.81 7.65
CA GLY A 34 -0.41 -16.15 9.06
C GLY A 34 0.81 -17.03 9.32
N ARG A 35 1.48 -17.52 8.28
CA ARG A 35 2.66 -18.38 8.46
C ARG A 35 3.88 -17.60 8.91
N ALA A 36 4.64 -18.19 9.84
CA ALA A 36 5.96 -17.69 10.20
C ALA A 36 6.95 -17.91 9.04
N VAL A 37 7.60 -16.84 8.61
CA VAL A 37 8.61 -16.86 7.54
C VAL A 37 9.98 -16.74 8.17
N ALA A 38 10.84 -17.73 7.95
CA ALA A 38 12.24 -17.68 8.35
C ALA A 38 12.99 -16.68 7.44
N LEU A 39 13.69 -15.75 8.05
CA LEU A 39 14.48 -14.71 7.38
C LEU A 39 15.93 -14.77 7.89
N PRO A 40 16.91 -14.28 7.11
CA PRO A 40 18.26 -14.05 7.62
C PRO A 40 18.22 -13.18 8.87
N GLU A 41 19.09 -13.45 9.84
CA GLU A 41 19.19 -12.62 11.05
C GLU A 41 20.11 -11.42 10.82
N ALA A 42 19.76 -10.27 11.38
CA ALA A 42 20.66 -9.14 11.40
C ALA A 42 21.88 -9.42 12.30
N PRO A 43 23.07 -8.88 11.98
CA PRO A 43 24.29 -9.09 12.80
C PRO A 43 24.19 -8.40 14.17
N SER A 44 23.35 -7.37 14.28
CA SER A 44 23.08 -6.60 15.49
C SER A 44 21.63 -6.16 15.54
N SER A 45 21.10 -5.95 16.73
CA SER A 45 19.83 -5.24 16.93
C SER A 45 19.96 -3.72 16.83
N ARG A 46 21.20 -3.19 16.82
CA ARG A 46 21.48 -1.77 16.69
C ARG A 46 21.66 -1.36 15.24
N VAL A 47 21.16 -0.18 14.91
CA VAL A 47 21.16 0.44 13.58
C VAL A 47 21.90 1.78 13.68
N ALA A 48 22.80 2.06 12.74
CA ALA A 48 23.72 3.20 12.83
C ALA A 48 23.03 4.57 12.83
N CYS A 49 21.98 4.76 11.99
CA CYS A 49 21.21 6.01 11.95
C CYS A 49 19.82 5.76 11.37
N VAL A 50 18.83 6.55 11.81
CA VAL A 50 17.42 6.45 11.35
C VAL A 50 16.81 7.83 11.16
N SER A 51 16.02 8.00 10.12
CA SER A 51 15.24 9.21 9.87
C SER A 51 14.17 9.41 10.94
N TYR A 52 14.20 10.53 11.61
CA TYR A 52 13.27 10.92 12.67
C TYR A 52 12.38 12.07 12.23
N ALA A 53 11.09 11.77 12.08
CA ALA A 53 10.03 12.76 11.92
C ALA A 53 8.91 12.42 12.92
N PRO A 54 8.55 13.32 13.84
CA PRO A 54 7.65 13.02 14.96
C PRO A 54 6.16 13.11 14.64
N PHE A 55 5.77 13.37 13.38
CA PHE A 55 4.40 13.60 12.93
C PHE A 55 3.63 12.29 12.73
N ARG A 56 3.30 11.58 13.80
CA ARG A 56 2.71 10.23 13.76
C ARG A 56 1.31 10.11 14.35
N LYS A 57 0.80 11.17 15.00
CA LYS A 57 -0.57 11.18 15.53
C LYS A 57 -1.57 11.66 14.48
N PRO A 58 -2.86 11.33 14.63
CA PRO A 58 -3.88 11.83 13.73
C PRO A 58 -3.88 13.37 13.65
N GLY A 59 -3.89 13.91 12.44
CA GLY A 59 -3.87 15.35 12.19
C GLY A 59 -2.50 16.02 12.28
N GLU A 60 -1.45 15.33 12.75
CA GLU A 60 -0.09 15.85 12.72
C GLU A 60 0.50 15.73 11.30
N THR A 61 1.06 16.80 10.79
CA THR A 61 1.75 16.85 9.48
C THR A 61 2.72 18.02 9.43
N PRO A 62 3.90 17.86 8.82
CA PRO A 62 4.82 18.99 8.57
C PRO A 62 4.31 19.97 7.51
N LEU A 63 3.21 19.64 6.80
CA LEU A 63 2.56 20.56 5.86
C LEU A 63 1.77 21.67 6.59
N ASN A 64 1.49 21.48 7.86
CA ASN A 64 0.93 22.54 8.70
C ASN A 64 2.08 23.41 9.26
N ILE A 65 2.21 24.63 8.76
CA ILE A 65 3.27 25.57 9.19
C ILE A 65 3.21 25.94 10.68
N HIS A 66 2.08 25.70 11.33
CA HIS A 66 1.88 25.93 12.77
C HIS A 66 2.08 24.66 13.60
N ALA A 67 2.46 23.53 12.98
CA ALA A 67 2.78 22.33 13.73
C ALA A 67 3.94 22.58 14.69
N TYR A 68 3.83 22.03 15.90
CA TYR A 68 4.89 22.14 16.91
C TYR A 68 4.97 20.84 17.69
N VAL A 69 6.19 20.36 17.87
CA VAL A 69 6.50 19.16 18.65
C VAL A 69 7.25 19.61 19.91
N SER A 70 6.68 19.30 21.06
CA SER A 70 7.30 19.75 22.33
C SER A 70 8.59 19.00 22.64
N PRO A 71 9.53 19.62 23.37
CA PRO A 71 10.75 18.96 23.82
C PRO A 71 10.50 17.67 24.61
N GLU A 72 9.41 17.60 25.39
CA GLU A 72 9.02 16.40 26.16
C GLU A 72 8.64 15.24 25.23
N ARG A 73 7.98 15.56 24.11
CA ARG A 73 7.64 14.55 23.08
C ARG A 73 8.90 14.06 22.39
N ILE A 74 9.81 14.97 22.00
CA ILE A 74 11.09 14.63 21.40
C ILE A 74 11.92 13.78 22.39
N ASP A 75 11.94 14.13 23.68
CA ASP A 75 12.67 13.38 24.71
C ASP A 75 12.13 11.94 24.84
N ALA A 76 10.81 11.78 24.90
CA ALA A 76 10.19 10.46 24.95
C ALA A 76 10.50 9.60 23.70
N ASP A 77 10.45 10.21 22.51
CA ASP A 77 10.77 9.54 21.26
C ASP A 77 12.24 9.14 21.19
N LEU A 78 13.18 10.05 21.48
CA LEU A 78 14.61 9.77 21.42
C LEU A 78 15.05 8.75 22.49
N ARG A 79 14.44 8.77 23.68
CA ARG A 79 14.66 7.71 24.68
C ARG A 79 14.30 6.35 24.14
N ALA A 80 13.13 6.20 23.50
CA ALA A 80 12.72 4.92 22.90
C ALA A 80 13.65 4.50 21.75
N LEU A 81 14.04 5.45 20.90
CA LEU A 81 14.93 5.20 19.77
C LEU A 81 16.35 4.84 20.20
N SER A 82 16.87 5.41 21.30
CA SER A 82 18.23 5.17 21.79
C SER A 82 18.50 3.71 22.16
N GLU A 83 17.46 2.90 22.41
CA GLU A 83 17.60 1.47 22.65
C GLU A 83 18.08 0.70 21.41
N ARG A 84 17.86 1.24 20.21
CA ARG A 84 18.14 0.54 18.94
C ARG A 84 18.97 1.34 17.94
N PHE A 85 19.06 2.66 18.09
CA PHE A 85 19.72 3.54 17.12
C PHE A 85 20.84 4.33 17.80
N ASP A 86 21.95 4.47 17.09
CA ASP A 86 23.08 5.28 17.55
C ASP A 86 22.97 6.75 17.10
N CYS A 87 22.10 7.01 16.12
CA CYS A 87 21.94 8.32 15.49
C CYS A 87 20.50 8.49 15.00
N VAL A 88 20.02 9.75 15.01
CA VAL A 88 18.81 10.16 14.30
C VAL A 88 19.13 11.19 13.22
N ARG A 89 18.41 11.14 12.11
CA ARG A 89 18.43 12.16 11.06
C ARG A 89 17.18 13.01 11.14
N THR A 90 17.31 14.34 11.18
CA THR A 90 16.22 15.30 11.02
C THR A 90 16.21 15.92 9.63
N TYR A 91 15.14 16.64 9.28
CA TYR A 91 14.96 17.25 7.95
C TYR A 91 14.87 18.78 8.00
N SER A 92 14.53 19.36 9.15
CA SER A 92 14.28 20.79 9.34
C SER A 92 14.64 21.22 10.74
N GLN A 93 14.83 22.52 10.93
CA GLN A 93 14.98 23.15 12.24
C GLN A 93 13.65 23.69 12.79
N GLY A 94 12.64 23.77 11.93
CA GLY A 94 11.29 24.18 12.29
C GLY A 94 10.58 23.18 13.22
N PHE A 95 9.35 23.48 13.56
CA PHE A 95 8.44 22.61 14.32
C PHE A 95 8.94 22.21 15.73
N GLY A 96 9.94 22.91 16.28
CA GLY A 96 10.61 22.55 17.54
C GLY A 96 11.77 21.56 17.39
N LEU A 97 12.12 21.14 16.17
CA LEU A 97 13.16 20.12 15.93
C LEU A 97 14.59 20.62 16.17
N SER A 98 14.82 21.93 16.28
CA SER A 98 16.08 22.50 16.73
C SER A 98 16.49 22.03 18.14
N ALA A 99 15.56 21.52 18.95
CA ALA A 99 15.84 20.92 20.26
C ALA A 99 16.43 19.51 20.19
N VAL A 100 16.36 18.84 19.03
CA VAL A 100 16.80 17.43 18.87
C VAL A 100 18.26 17.21 19.26
N PRO A 101 19.26 18.01 18.84
CA PRO A 101 20.65 17.78 19.23
C PRO A 101 20.88 17.81 20.74
N ALA A 102 20.35 18.83 21.45
CA ALA A 102 20.47 18.94 22.89
C ALA A 102 19.84 17.76 23.66
N ILE A 103 18.72 17.22 23.14
CA ILE A 103 18.04 16.08 23.73
C ILE A 103 18.76 14.78 23.40
N ALA A 104 19.21 14.58 22.14
CA ALA A 104 19.95 13.41 21.70
C ALA A 104 21.24 13.18 22.53
N GLN A 105 21.91 14.26 22.91
CA GLN A 105 23.10 14.23 23.75
C GLN A 105 22.86 13.50 25.08
N ARG A 106 21.69 13.66 25.68
CA ARG A 106 21.33 13.01 26.96
C ARG A 106 21.33 11.48 26.87
N TYR A 107 21.06 10.97 25.66
CA TYR A 107 20.97 9.52 25.37
C TYR A 107 22.21 8.99 24.66
N GLY A 108 23.27 9.80 24.52
CA GLY A 108 24.51 9.41 23.83
C GLY A 108 24.32 9.21 22.33
N MET A 109 23.22 9.71 21.75
CA MET A 109 22.95 9.60 20.32
C MET A 109 23.64 10.73 19.54
N LYS A 110 24.04 10.44 18.31
CA LYS A 110 24.46 11.45 17.33
C LYS A 110 23.28 11.93 16.51
N VAL A 111 23.45 13.07 15.83
CA VAL A 111 22.43 13.65 14.95
C VAL A 111 23.01 13.94 13.58
N LEU A 112 22.38 13.46 12.52
CA LEU A 112 22.55 13.94 11.16
C LEU A 112 21.47 15.01 10.94
N MET A 113 21.85 16.27 11.09
CA MET A 113 20.90 17.38 11.20
C MET A 113 20.51 17.90 9.82
N GLY A 114 19.19 18.06 9.57
CA GLY A 114 18.67 18.65 8.34
C GLY A 114 18.42 20.17 8.47
N ILE A 115 18.67 20.88 7.40
CA ILE A 115 18.23 22.25 7.14
C ILE A 115 17.35 22.18 5.89
N TRP A 116 16.05 22.48 6.04
CA TRP A 116 15.11 22.38 4.92
C TRP A 116 15.34 23.51 3.92
N ILE A 117 15.45 23.16 2.64
CA ILE A 117 15.49 24.10 1.53
C ILE A 117 14.29 23.82 0.62
N GLY A 118 13.45 24.82 0.43
CA GLY A 118 12.27 24.78 -0.43
C GLY A 118 12.28 25.90 -1.46
N ARG A 119 11.10 26.25 -1.98
CA ARG A 119 10.93 27.28 -3.00
C ARG A 119 11.00 28.71 -2.45
N ASP A 120 10.62 28.90 -1.20
CA ASP A 120 10.51 30.20 -0.56
C ASP A 120 11.86 30.62 0.04
N PRO A 121 12.53 31.66 -0.50
CA PRO A 121 13.84 32.09 -0.02
C PRO A 121 13.80 32.65 1.42
N VAL A 122 12.67 33.23 1.86
CA VAL A 122 12.56 33.76 3.23
C VAL A 122 12.51 32.61 4.25
N LEU A 123 11.81 31.53 3.92
CA LEU A 123 11.78 30.33 4.75
C LEU A 123 13.15 29.64 4.76
N ASN A 124 13.82 29.57 3.60
CA ASN A 124 15.16 29.03 3.50
C ASN A 124 16.17 29.79 4.38
N ASP A 125 16.17 31.14 4.34
CA ASP A 125 17.03 31.99 5.16
C ASP A 125 16.77 31.78 6.66
N ASN A 126 15.51 31.61 7.06
CA ASN A 126 15.17 31.34 8.46
C ASN A 126 15.67 29.96 8.92
N GLU A 127 15.49 28.93 8.09
CA GLU A 127 16.00 27.58 8.34
C GLU A 127 17.54 27.56 8.42
N ILE A 128 18.23 28.26 7.52
CA ILE A 128 19.70 28.38 7.52
C ILE A 128 20.20 29.08 8.78
N LYS A 129 19.60 30.19 9.16
CA LYS A 129 19.99 30.93 10.40
C LYS A 129 19.80 30.08 11.65
N ALA A 130 18.62 29.38 11.74
CA ALA A 130 18.37 28.48 12.85
C ALA A 130 19.35 27.30 12.87
N GLY A 131 19.64 26.72 11.69
CA GLY A 131 20.59 25.63 11.52
C GLY A 131 22.01 26.00 11.95
N ILE A 132 22.53 27.13 11.47
CA ILE A 132 23.84 27.63 11.85
C ILE A 132 23.94 27.86 13.38
N ALA A 133 22.88 28.42 13.99
CA ALA A 133 22.84 28.62 15.44
C ALA A 133 22.90 27.28 16.19
N THR A 134 22.14 26.29 15.75
CA THR A 134 22.09 24.95 16.35
C THR A 134 23.45 24.22 16.19
N ILE A 135 24.07 24.31 15.01
CA ILE A 135 25.40 23.71 14.76
C ILE A 135 26.45 24.28 15.72
N LYS A 136 26.49 25.58 15.85
CA LYS A 136 27.47 26.27 16.74
C LYS A 136 27.23 25.97 18.23
N ALA A 137 25.98 25.68 18.61
CA ALA A 137 25.60 25.33 19.98
C ALA A 137 25.96 23.89 20.37
N HIS A 138 25.93 22.94 19.42
CA HIS A 138 26.01 21.49 19.69
C HIS A 138 26.91 20.73 18.69
N PRO A 139 28.10 21.23 18.32
CA PRO A 139 28.93 20.63 17.27
C PRO A 139 29.34 19.19 17.60
N GLU A 140 29.55 18.88 18.87
CA GLU A 140 30.00 17.55 19.34
C GLU A 140 28.95 16.44 19.19
N VAL A 141 27.69 16.82 19.07
CA VAL A 141 26.56 15.85 18.89
C VAL A 141 26.33 15.56 17.42
N LEU A 142 26.72 16.50 16.55
CA LEU A 142 26.41 16.38 15.12
C LEU A 142 27.39 15.44 14.42
N ARG A 143 26.85 14.47 13.68
CA ARG A 143 27.58 13.61 12.75
C ARG A 143 27.83 14.31 11.41
N GLY A 144 26.96 15.25 11.06
CA GLY A 144 26.98 16.04 9.85
C GLY A 144 25.69 16.84 9.67
N VAL A 145 25.68 17.71 8.68
CA VAL A 145 24.54 18.57 8.35
C VAL A 145 24.13 18.35 6.90
N VAL A 146 22.84 18.13 6.67
CA VAL A 146 22.24 17.98 5.34
C VAL A 146 21.51 19.26 4.99
N VAL A 147 22.05 20.05 4.06
CA VAL A 147 21.46 21.29 3.57
C VAL A 147 20.62 20.97 2.33
N GLY A 148 19.31 20.90 2.49
CA GLY A 148 18.38 20.48 1.46
C GLY A 148 18.25 18.95 1.34
N ASN A 149 17.00 18.49 1.18
CA ASN A 149 16.64 17.10 0.94
C ASN A 149 15.84 17.02 -0.35
N GLU A 150 16.33 16.31 -1.37
CA GLU A 150 15.67 16.08 -2.67
C GLU A 150 15.18 17.37 -3.36
N VAL A 151 15.93 18.44 -3.19
CA VAL A 151 15.57 19.77 -3.70
C VAL A 151 15.57 19.80 -5.22
N LEU A 152 16.53 19.11 -5.84
CA LEU A 152 16.63 19.00 -7.31
C LEU A 152 15.60 18.03 -7.86
N LEU A 153 15.36 16.91 -7.18
CA LEU A 153 14.27 15.98 -7.52
C LEU A 153 12.92 16.69 -7.55
N ARG A 154 12.62 17.52 -6.53
CA ARG A 154 11.36 18.28 -6.47
C ARG A 154 11.33 19.52 -7.36
N GLY A 155 12.46 19.87 -8.00
CA GLY A 155 12.56 21.08 -8.84
C GLY A 155 12.26 22.37 -8.08
N GLU A 156 12.68 22.44 -6.80
CA GLU A 156 12.40 23.58 -5.92
C GLU A 156 13.45 24.69 -6.05
N GLN A 157 14.69 24.32 -6.37
CA GLN A 157 15.78 25.25 -6.64
C GLN A 157 16.57 24.80 -7.88
N THR A 158 17.32 25.74 -8.46
CA THR A 158 18.35 25.39 -9.45
C THR A 158 19.58 24.84 -8.77
N PRO A 159 20.43 24.03 -9.44
CA PRO A 159 21.69 23.54 -8.88
C PRO A 159 22.58 24.68 -8.38
N THR A 160 22.64 25.80 -9.12
CA THR A 160 23.44 26.97 -8.72
C THR A 160 22.93 27.62 -7.44
N ALA A 161 21.61 27.83 -7.30
CA ALA A 161 21.03 28.40 -6.09
C ALA A 161 21.22 27.48 -4.87
N LEU A 162 21.01 26.18 -5.07
CA LEU A 162 21.25 25.20 -4.01
C LEU A 162 22.72 25.16 -3.58
N ALA A 163 23.66 25.21 -4.54
CA ALA A 163 25.09 25.26 -4.23
C ALA A 163 25.46 26.50 -3.40
N GLN A 164 24.80 27.65 -3.62
CA GLN A 164 24.98 28.85 -2.80
C GLN A 164 24.54 28.63 -1.35
N TYR A 165 23.35 28.06 -1.11
CA TYR A 165 22.86 27.72 0.24
C TYR A 165 23.79 26.74 0.96
N VAL A 166 24.27 25.70 0.27
CA VAL A 166 25.20 24.72 0.84
C VAL A 166 26.52 25.40 1.22
N THR A 167 27.07 26.26 0.36
CA THR A 167 28.32 26.99 0.58
C THR A 167 28.17 27.97 1.75
N GLU A 168 27.06 28.71 1.81
CA GLU A 168 26.77 29.64 2.91
C GLU A 168 26.83 28.94 4.27
N VAL A 169 26.14 27.81 4.41
CA VAL A 169 26.12 27.03 5.65
C VAL A 169 27.53 26.52 5.96
N ARG A 170 28.22 25.91 4.99
CA ARG A 170 29.56 25.33 5.16
C ARG A 170 30.58 26.38 5.62
N ASP A 171 30.56 27.55 4.99
CA ASP A 171 31.49 28.63 5.34
C ASP A 171 31.19 29.22 6.73
N ALA A 172 29.90 29.35 7.09
CA ALA A 172 29.47 29.86 8.39
C ALA A 172 29.78 28.94 9.57
N VAL A 173 29.98 27.63 9.34
CA VAL A 173 30.25 26.63 10.39
C VAL A 173 31.62 25.97 10.27
N HIS A 174 32.49 26.48 9.41
CA HIS A 174 33.81 25.91 9.14
C HIS A 174 34.65 25.68 10.41
N ASP A 175 34.56 26.58 11.36
CA ASP A 175 35.29 26.54 12.65
C ASP A 175 34.80 25.42 13.58
N THR A 176 33.61 24.85 13.33
CA THR A 176 33.04 23.75 14.13
C THR A 176 33.53 22.38 13.69
N HIS A 177 34.14 22.26 12.52
CA HIS A 177 34.55 21.01 11.88
C HIS A 177 33.37 20.01 11.62
N VAL A 178 32.13 20.46 11.72
CA VAL A 178 30.96 19.62 11.38
C VAL A 178 30.84 19.54 9.86
N PRO A 179 30.89 18.33 9.25
CA PRO A 179 30.82 18.19 7.80
C PRO A 179 29.44 18.51 7.25
N VAL A 180 29.40 19.16 6.08
CA VAL A 180 28.17 19.61 5.42
C VAL A 180 27.96 18.85 4.11
N THR A 181 26.74 18.41 3.86
CA THR A 181 26.33 17.71 2.65
C THR A 181 24.99 18.22 2.13
N TYR A 182 24.62 17.76 0.96
CA TYR A 182 23.28 17.79 0.37
C TYR A 182 22.80 16.35 0.17
N ALA A 183 21.51 16.07 0.23
CA ALA A 183 20.98 14.74 0.04
C ALA A 183 19.93 14.69 -1.10
N ASP A 184 20.11 13.79 -2.06
CA ASP A 184 19.16 13.55 -3.14
C ASP A 184 19.24 12.10 -3.63
N VAL A 185 18.29 11.71 -4.47
CA VAL A 185 18.31 10.43 -5.19
C VAL A 185 19.59 10.33 -6.02
N TRP A 186 20.16 9.15 -6.09
CA TRP A 186 21.48 8.92 -6.67
C TRP A 186 21.62 9.42 -8.13
N GLU A 187 20.54 9.34 -8.95
CA GLU A 187 20.53 9.86 -10.32
C GLU A 187 20.75 11.38 -10.39
N PHE A 188 20.28 12.15 -9.40
CA PHE A 188 20.46 13.60 -9.39
C PHE A 188 21.93 14.00 -9.14
N TRP A 189 22.69 13.20 -8.42
CA TRP A 189 24.13 13.39 -8.31
C TRP A 189 24.85 13.15 -9.64
N GLN A 190 24.36 12.22 -10.46
CA GLN A 190 24.89 11.98 -11.82
C GLN A 190 24.49 13.09 -12.79
N HIS A 191 23.27 13.62 -12.69
CA HIS A 191 22.80 14.74 -13.52
C HIS A 191 23.50 16.07 -13.19
N TYR A 192 23.91 16.26 -11.92
CA TYR A 192 24.51 17.51 -11.42
C TYR A 192 25.79 17.23 -10.64
N PRO A 193 26.84 16.67 -11.28
CA PRO A 193 28.07 16.26 -10.61
C PRO A 193 28.85 17.44 -10.00
N GLU A 194 28.59 18.67 -10.42
CA GLU A 194 29.15 19.88 -9.83
C GLU A 194 28.80 20.08 -8.36
N MET A 195 27.66 19.55 -7.92
CA MET A 195 27.25 19.60 -6.51
C MET A 195 28.25 18.90 -5.59
N ALA A 196 28.99 17.91 -6.08
CA ALA A 196 30.04 17.26 -5.32
C ALA A 196 31.22 18.20 -4.91
N LYS A 197 31.38 19.38 -5.56
CA LYS A 197 32.43 20.36 -5.25
C LYS A 197 32.09 21.19 -4.02
N VAL A 198 30.81 21.36 -3.71
CA VAL A 198 30.36 22.26 -2.63
C VAL A 198 30.02 21.53 -1.32
N VAL A 199 30.08 20.20 -1.29
CA VAL A 199 29.82 19.37 -0.11
C VAL A 199 31.08 18.71 0.41
N ASP A 200 31.12 18.34 1.68
CA ASP A 200 32.26 17.62 2.27
C ASP A 200 32.17 16.11 1.99
N PHE A 201 30.97 15.56 1.90
CA PHE A 201 30.69 14.18 1.50
C PHE A 201 29.38 14.11 0.68
N ILE A 202 29.21 13.05 -0.11
CA ILE A 202 28.04 12.83 -0.95
C ILE A 202 27.01 12.02 -0.19
N THR A 203 25.74 12.45 -0.19
CA THR A 203 24.65 11.74 0.45
C THR A 203 23.59 11.36 -0.57
N ILE A 204 23.42 10.07 -0.80
CA ILE A 204 22.54 9.52 -1.83
C ILE A 204 21.34 8.80 -1.22
N HIS A 205 20.17 8.90 -1.84
CA HIS A 205 19.00 8.09 -1.53
C HIS A 205 18.93 6.92 -2.51
N ILE A 206 18.70 5.72 -1.97
CA ILE A 206 18.48 4.50 -2.76
C ILE A 206 17.29 3.79 -2.14
N LEU A 207 16.13 3.88 -2.80
CA LEU A 207 14.86 3.33 -2.35
C LEU A 207 14.34 2.32 -3.37
N PRO A 208 14.77 1.05 -3.32
CA PRO A 208 14.50 0.06 -4.37
C PRO A 208 13.01 -0.16 -4.68
N TYR A 209 12.13 0.10 -3.71
CA TYR A 209 10.68 0.10 -3.91
C TYR A 209 10.20 1.32 -4.76
N TRP A 210 10.81 2.51 -4.57
CA TRP A 210 10.40 3.75 -5.24
C TRP A 210 11.10 4.03 -6.56
N GLU A 211 12.12 3.25 -6.93
CA GLU A 211 12.80 3.38 -8.22
C GLU A 211 11.78 3.40 -9.38
N ASP A 212 12.12 4.01 -10.50
CA ASP A 212 11.28 3.98 -11.71
C ASP A 212 11.06 2.54 -12.20
N GLU A 213 12.06 1.70 -12.02
CA GLU A 213 11.98 0.26 -12.15
C GLU A 213 12.09 -0.42 -10.78
N PRO A 214 10.94 -0.60 -10.08
CA PRO A 214 10.94 -1.16 -8.73
C PRO A 214 11.55 -2.56 -8.68
N VAL A 215 12.42 -2.77 -7.71
CA VAL A 215 13.18 -4.01 -7.56
C VAL A 215 12.43 -5.00 -6.66
N GLU A 216 12.51 -6.29 -6.95
CA GLU A 216 11.94 -7.33 -6.08
C GLU A 216 12.65 -7.36 -4.70
N PRO A 217 11.93 -7.69 -3.61
CA PRO A 217 12.52 -7.67 -2.25
C PRO A 217 13.78 -8.50 -2.07
N ARG A 218 13.90 -9.62 -2.79
CA ARG A 218 15.07 -10.51 -2.73
C ARG A 218 16.33 -9.91 -3.40
N ASP A 219 16.15 -8.99 -4.34
CA ASP A 219 17.23 -8.39 -5.12
C ASP A 219 17.52 -6.95 -4.66
N ALA A 220 16.72 -6.43 -3.72
CA ALA A 220 16.75 -5.03 -3.31
C ALA A 220 18.08 -4.61 -2.66
N VAL A 221 18.67 -5.45 -1.82
CA VAL A 221 19.95 -5.14 -1.18
C VAL A 221 21.11 -5.22 -2.19
N GLN A 222 21.05 -6.15 -3.16
CA GLN A 222 22.04 -6.19 -4.24
C GLN A 222 21.97 -4.93 -5.11
N HIS A 223 20.76 -4.44 -5.43
CA HIS A 223 20.58 -3.17 -6.13
C HIS A 223 21.23 -2.00 -5.36
N VAL A 224 21.00 -1.92 -4.05
CA VAL A 224 21.67 -0.91 -3.21
C VAL A 224 23.20 -1.03 -3.29
N ALA A 225 23.73 -2.25 -3.26
CA ALA A 225 25.17 -2.50 -3.38
C ALA A 225 25.73 -2.01 -4.71
N ASP A 226 25.04 -2.31 -5.81
CA ASP A 226 25.46 -1.95 -7.16
C ASP A 226 25.43 -0.44 -7.39
N VAL A 227 24.37 0.24 -6.93
CA VAL A 227 24.26 1.71 -6.99
C VAL A 227 25.34 2.37 -6.13
N TYR A 228 25.55 1.89 -4.91
CA TYR A 228 26.58 2.44 -4.02
C TYR A 228 27.99 2.29 -4.61
N ALA A 229 28.31 1.13 -5.17
CA ALA A 229 29.58 0.89 -5.85
C ALA A 229 29.76 1.79 -7.09
N ARG A 230 28.70 1.99 -7.88
CA ARG A 230 28.68 2.92 -9.02
C ARG A 230 28.99 4.35 -8.58
N MET A 231 28.32 4.85 -7.55
CA MET A 231 28.50 6.20 -7.05
C MET A 231 29.93 6.42 -6.49
N LYS A 232 30.50 5.44 -5.81
CA LYS A 232 31.91 5.49 -5.38
C LYS A 232 32.90 5.52 -6.55
N ALA A 233 32.60 4.82 -7.62
CA ALA A 233 33.45 4.82 -8.83
C ALA A 233 33.34 6.14 -9.61
N GLU A 234 32.17 6.75 -9.63
CA GLU A 234 31.91 8.02 -10.33
C GLU A 234 32.50 9.24 -9.60
N PHE A 235 32.58 9.18 -8.27
CA PHE A 235 33.15 10.25 -7.44
C PHE A 235 34.40 9.77 -6.67
N PRO A 236 35.50 9.49 -7.37
CA PRO A 236 36.69 8.93 -6.75
C PRO A 236 37.28 9.90 -5.69
N GLY A 237 37.67 9.34 -4.54
CA GLY A 237 38.22 10.10 -3.43
C GLY A 237 37.18 10.85 -2.58
N ARG A 238 35.90 10.83 -2.94
CA ARG A 238 34.82 11.40 -2.13
C ARG A 238 34.21 10.33 -1.21
N ALA A 239 33.93 10.70 0.03
CA ALA A 239 33.14 9.87 0.91
C ALA A 239 31.67 9.86 0.42
N VAL A 240 31.05 8.67 0.37
CA VAL A 240 29.66 8.49 -0.03
C VAL A 240 28.91 7.86 1.13
N MET A 241 27.76 8.45 1.48
CA MET A 241 26.85 7.96 2.51
C MET A 241 25.46 7.68 1.90
N ILE A 242 24.80 6.63 2.33
CA ILE A 242 23.38 6.44 2.03
C ILE A 242 22.57 7.28 3.01
N GLY A 243 21.87 8.30 2.49
CA GLY A 243 21.01 9.20 3.25
C GLY A 243 19.64 8.61 3.56
N GLU A 244 19.07 7.87 2.61
CA GLU A 244 17.80 7.16 2.80
C GLU A 244 17.83 5.81 2.10
N THR A 245 17.42 4.78 2.83
CA THR A 245 17.15 3.45 2.29
C THR A 245 16.19 2.72 3.22
N GLY A 246 15.30 1.89 2.67
CA GLY A 246 14.27 1.22 3.45
C GLY A 246 13.32 0.42 2.57
N TRP A 247 12.27 -0.13 3.19
CA TRP A 247 11.22 -0.88 2.54
C TRP A 247 9.88 -0.70 3.26
N PRO A 248 8.74 -0.52 2.54
CA PRO A 248 7.45 -0.33 3.17
C PRO A 248 6.80 -1.63 3.61
N SER A 249 6.08 -1.60 4.76
CA SER A 249 5.38 -2.76 5.31
C SER A 249 3.95 -2.94 4.79
N GLN A 250 3.33 -1.91 4.23
CA GLN A 250 1.93 -1.95 3.77
C GLN A 250 1.77 -1.13 2.50
N GLY A 251 0.75 -1.46 1.72
CA GLY A 251 0.32 -0.71 0.55
C GLY A 251 0.49 -1.47 -0.76
N LYS A 252 0.40 -0.74 -1.86
CA LYS A 252 0.39 -1.31 -3.20
C LYS A 252 1.70 -2.02 -3.52
N GLN A 253 1.62 -3.17 -4.15
CA GLN A 253 2.75 -3.77 -4.85
C GLN A 253 3.00 -3.02 -6.17
N ARG A 254 4.23 -2.61 -6.44
CA ARG A 254 4.67 -1.99 -7.70
C ARG A 254 5.51 -3.00 -8.48
N ARG A 255 5.06 -3.45 -9.65
CA ARG A 255 5.69 -4.55 -10.39
C ARG A 255 6.00 -5.73 -9.45
N GLY A 256 7.28 -6.14 -9.30
CA GLY A 256 7.72 -7.19 -8.36
C GLY A 256 7.94 -6.72 -6.92
N ALA A 257 7.96 -5.39 -6.68
CA ALA A 257 8.22 -4.81 -5.35
C ALA A 257 6.97 -4.85 -4.47
N ALA A 258 6.86 -5.89 -3.64
CA ALA A 258 5.73 -6.09 -2.73
C ALA A 258 5.97 -5.42 -1.38
N ALA A 259 5.14 -4.42 -1.04
CA ALA A 259 5.08 -3.85 0.29
C ALA A 259 4.48 -4.89 1.26
N SER A 260 5.24 -5.31 2.27
CA SER A 260 4.79 -6.22 3.31
C SER A 260 5.71 -6.17 4.53
N LEU A 261 5.18 -6.53 5.70
CA LEU A 261 5.96 -6.56 6.94
C LEU A 261 7.13 -7.55 6.86
N VAL A 262 6.89 -8.71 6.23
CA VAL A 262 7.93 -9.72 6.00
C VAL A 262 9.04 -9.17 5.10
N ASN A 263 8.70 -8.42 4.05
CA ASN A 263 9.70 -7.85 3.14
C ASN A 263 10.44 -6.66 3.76
N GLU A 264 9.78 -5.82 4.56
CA GLU A 264 10.45 -4.78 5.35
C GLU A 264 11.49 -5.39 6.29
N ALA A 265 11.10 -6.42 7.06
CA ALA A 265 12.02 -7.13 7.95
C ALA A 265 13.17 -7.82 7.20
N ARG A 266 12.90 -8.44 6.04
CA ARG A 266 13.91 -9.05 5.15
C ARG A 266 14.91 -8.00 4.70
N TYR A 267 14.40 -6.91 4.12
CA TYR A 267 15.23 -5.82 3.61
C TYR A 267 16.15 -5.26 4.70
N MET A 268 15.59 -4.93 5.85
CA MET A 268 16.37 -4.37 6.96
C MET A 268 17.48 -5.31 7.42
N ARG A 269 17.17 -6.60 7.61
CA ARG A 269 18.16 -7.57 8.09
C ARG A 269 19.28 -7.83 7.07
N GLU A 270 18.91 -8.00 5.79
CA GLU A 270 19.87 -8.21 4.71
C GLU A 270 20.72 -6.97 4.46
N PHE A 271 20.11 -5.77 4.50
CA PHE A 271 20.81 -4.50 4.36
C PHE A 271 21.83 -4.29 5.50
N LEU A 272 21.45 -4.53 6.75
CA LEU A 272 22.38 -4.37 7.89
C LEU A 272 23.56 -5.35 7.80
N ARG A 273 23.34 -6.56 7.29
CA ARG A 273 24.43 -7.51 7.04
C ARG A 273 25.39 -7.01 5.97
N TYR A 274 24.85 -6.51 4.86
CA TYR A 274 25.66 -5.97 3.77
C TYR A 274 26.43 -4.72 4.23
N ALA A 275 25.75 -3.74 4.80
CA ALA A 275 26.35 -2.49 5.25
C ALA A 275 27.50 -2.69 6.25
N GLY A 276 27.31 -3.64 7.20
CA GLY A 276 28.36 -4.01 8.16
C GLY A 276 29.55 -4.74 7.52
N SER A 277 29.34 -5.45 6.40
CA SER A 277 30.44 -6.15 5.71
C SER A 277 31.38 -5.24 4.90
N VAL A 278 30.91 -4.04 4.54
CA VAL A 278 31.66 -3.07 3.69
C VAL A 278 31.90 -1.74 4.38
N ASP A 279 31.61 -1.65 5.69
CA ASP A 279 31.72 -0.43 6.52
C ASP A 279 31.05 0.79 5.86
N MET A 280 29.83 0.59 5.41
CA MET A 280 29.04 1.59 4.67
C MET A 280 28.39 2.56 5.65
N PRO A 281 28.62 3.88 5.54
CA PRO A 281 27.85 4.86 6.29
C PRO A 281 26.44 5.00 5.72
N TYR A 282 25.44 4.87 6.59
CA TYR A 282 24.03 4.89 6.17
C TYR A 282 23.11 5.52 7.20
N ASN A 283 21.94 5.90 6.72
CA ASN A 283 20.75 6.22 7.47
C ASN A 283 19.56 5.48 6.84
N VAL A 284 18.73 4.84 7.66
CA VAL A 284 17.54 4.12 7.18
C VAL A 284 16.29 4.99 7.31
N ILE A 285 15.37 4.85 6.38
CA ILE A 285 14.05 5.46 6.44
C ILE A 285 13.04 4.38 6.87
N GLU A 286 12.24 4.56 7.96
CA GLU A 286 12.28 5.64 8.92
C GLU A 286 11.97 5.11 10.33
N ALA A 287 12.08 5.97 11.35
CA ALA A 287 11.88 5.55 12.74
C ALA A 287 10.44 5.09 12.99
N PHE A 288 9.46 5.91 12.64
CA PHE A 288 8.06 5.68 12.92
C PHE A 288 7.22 5.71 11.64
N ASP A 289 6.14 4.95 11.60
CA ASP A 289 5.12 5.10 10.58
C ASP A 289 4.56 6.53 10.57
N GLN A 290 4.35 7.07 9.35
CA GLN A 290 3.99 8.47 9.10
C GLN A 290 2.62 8.58 8.39
N PRO A 291 1.48 8.48 9.10
CA PRO A 291 0.15 8.43 8.50
C PRO A 291 -0.18 9.57 7.55
N TRP A 292 0.39 10.77 7.76
CA TRP A 292 0.15 11.94 6.92
C TRP A 292 0.67 11.76 5.48
N LYS A 293 1.75 11.00 5.27
CA LYS A 293 2.32 10.73 3.94
C LYS A 293 1.35 10.00 3.02
N ARG A 294 0.35 9.29 3.58
CA ARG A 294 -0.68 8.60 2.76
C ARG A 294 -1.45 9.53 1.84
N GLU A 295 -1.51 10.82 2.13
CA GLU A 295 -2.18 11.79 1.28
C GLU A 295 -1.47 11.99 -0.05
N GLN A 296 -0.15 11.96 -0.05
CA GLN A 296 0.69 12.22 -1.23
C GLN A 296 1.20 10.96 -1.90
N GLU A 297 1.45 9.91 -1.12
CA GLU A 297 2.15 8.69 -1.55
C GLU A 297 1.26 7.43 -1.53
N GLY A 298 -0.04 7.58 -1.24
CA GLY A 298 -0.95 6.46 -1.03
C GLY A 298 -0.65 5.68 0.25
N THR A 299 -1.25 4.51 0.40
CA THR A 299 -1.09 3.68 1.61
C THR A 299 0.38 3.45 1.97
N VAL A 300 1.22 3.21 0.99
CA VAL A 300 2.66 2.94 1.16
C VAL A 300 3.37 4.03 1.93
N GLY A 301 3.13 5.31 1.64
CA GLY A 301 3.83 6.42 2.28
C GLY A 301 3.72 6.43 3.81
N GLY A 302 2.62 5.86 4.34
CA GLY A 302 2.38 5.82 5.77
C GLY A 302 3.13 4.75 6.56
N TYR A 303 3.82 3.79 5.90
CA TYR A 303 4.26 2.55 6.54
C TYR A 303 5.71 2.16 6.27
N TRP A 304 6.61 3.11 6.37
CA TRP A 304 8.07 2.93 6.26
C TRP A 304 8.77 2.80 7.61
N GLY A 305 8.07 3.05 8.72
CA GLY A 305 8.62 3.04 10.05
C GLY A 305 9.07 1.64 10.49
N ILE A 306 10.24 1.55 11.11
CA ILE A 306 10.66 0.34 11.85
C ILE A 306 9.78 0.14 13.10
N PHE A 307 9.25 1.24 13.62
CA PHE A 307 8.25 1.29 14.67
C PHE A 307 6.90 1.76 14.12
N ASP A 308 5.83 1.31 14.74
CA ASP A 308 4.49 1.80 14.47
C ASP A 308 4.26 3.22 15.02
N VAL A 309 3.06 3.76 14.81
CA VAL A 309 2.66 5.11 15.31
C VAL A 309 2.70 5.24 16.84
N ASP A 310 2.65 4.12 17.58
CA ASP A 310 2.73 4.04 19.04
C ASP A 310 4.15 3.81 19.57
N ALA A 311 5.16 3.90 18.70
CA ALA A 311 6.56 3.61 19.00
C ALA A 311 6.82 2.15 19.43
N ARG A 312 6.03 1.19 18.91
CA ARG A 312 6.27 -0.24 19.11
C ARG A 312 7.03 -0.81 17.91
N PRO A 313 8.08 -1.62 18.12
CA PRO A 313 8.77 -2.28 17.03
C PRO A 313 7.80 -3.15 16.22
N LYS A 314 7.78 -3.01 14.90
CA LYS A 314 6.92 -3.81 14.01
C LYS A 314 7.42 -5.24 13.84
N PHE A 315 8.72 -5.44 13.89
CA PHE A 315 9.36 -6.75 13.76
C PHE A 315 10.62 -6.86 14.62
N SER A 316 11.06 -8.10 14.85
CA SER A 316 12.35 -8.39 15.49
C SER A 316 13.47 -8.39 14.45
N MET A 317 14.71 -8.10 14.87
CA MET A 317 15.92 -8.26 14.04
C MET A 317 16.38 -9.73 13.95
N GLN A 318 15.79 -10.64 14.71
CA GLN A 318 16.09 -12.08 14.75
C GLN A 318 14.80 -12.90 14.74
N GLY A 319 14.92 -14.19 14.41
CA GLY A 319 13.83 -15.15 14.39
C GLY A 319 12.83 -14.95 13.24
N PRO A 320 11.77 -15.74 13.19
CA PRO A 320 10.76 -15.68 12.11
C PRO A 320 9.86 -14.44 12.23
N VAL A 321 9.31 -14.02 11.08
CA VAL A 321 8.36 -12.90 10.99
C VAL A 321 7.04 -13.41 10.41
N VAL A 322 5.92 -12.92 10.93
CA VAL A 322 4.56 -13.24 10.47
C VAL A 322 3.93 -11.99 9.87
N GLU A 323 3.41 -12.09 8.63
CA GLU A 323 2.79 -10.96 7.95
C GLU A 323 1.52 -10.46 8.67
N GLU A 324 0.65 -11.37 9.10
CA GLU A 324 -0.56 -11.04 9.84
C GLU A 324 -0.74 -11.97 11.05
N PRO A 325 -0.27 -11.55 12.23
CA PRO A 325 -0.39 -12.38 13.44
C PRO A 325 -1.85 -12.71 13.81
N ARG A 326 -2.80 -11.85 13.42
CA ARG A 326 -4.23 -12.01 13.68
C ARG A 326 -4.98 -12.70 12.54
N TRP A 327 -4.32 -13.49 11.70
CA TRP A 327 -4.87 -14.15 10.52
C TRP A 327 -6.13 -15.01 10.80
N LEU A 328 -6.27 -15.55 12.01
CA LEU A 328 -7.48 -16.29 12.42
C LEU A 328 -8.74 -15.43 12.36
N LEU A 329 -8.65 -14.10 12.51
CA LEU A 329 -9.80 -13.21 12.39
C LEU A 329 -10.44 -13.30 10.99
N GLY A 330 -9.65 -13.52 9.96
CA GLY A 330 -10.17 -13.73 8.61
C GLY A 330 -11.01 -15.02 8.49
N TRP A 331 -10.59 -16.10 9.13
CA TRP A 331 -11.37 -17.34 9.18
C TRP A 331 -12.64 -17.18 10.00
N TRP A 332 -12.58 -16.51 11.16
CA TRP A 332 -13.77 -16.21 11.94
C TRP A 332 -14.76 -15.31 11.21
N ALA A 333 -14.29 -14.35 10.42
CA ALA A 333 -15.15 -13.56 9.54
C ALA A 333 -15.80 -14.43 8.46
N GLY A 334 -15.09 -15.43 7.93
CA GLY A 334 -15.66 -16.43 7.04
C GLY A 334 -16.76 -17.25 7.70
N VAL A 335 -16.55 -17.75 8.92
CA VAL A 335 -17.56 -18.47 9.70
C VAL A 335 -18.77 -17.58 9.98
N LEU A 336 -18.57 -16.35 10.41
CA LEU A 336 -19.66 -15.38 10.62
C LEU A 336 -20.43 -15.11 9.34
N GLY A 337 -19.73 -14.94 8.21
CA GLY A 337 -20.38 -14.81 6.90
C GLY A 337 -21.24 -16.02 6.55
N ALA A 338 -20.75 -17.24 6.76
CA ALA A 338 -21.51 -18.46 6.54
C ALA A 338 -22.79 -18.51 7.39
N VAL A 339 -22.70 -18.16 8.67
CA VAL A 339 -23.87 -18.08 9.57
C VAL A 339 -24.87 -17.03 9.09
N LEU A 340 -24.41 -15.81 8.78
CA LEU A 340 -25.27 -14.72 8.32
C LEU A 340 -26.03 -15.09 7.03
N PHE A 341 -25.38 -15.75 6.08
CA PHE A 341 -26.02 -16.15 4.82
C PHE A 341 -27.08 -17.22 5.04
N VAL A 342 -26.82 -18.19 5.93
CA VAL A 342 -27.82 -19.18 6.31
C VAL A 342 -29.00 -18.53 7.01
N LEU A 343 -28.74 -17.64 8.00
CA LEU A 343 -29.82 -16.92 8.72
C LEU A 343 -30.66 -16.06 7.77
N ALA A 344 -30.06 -15.37 6.80
CA ALA A 344 -30.78 -14.57 5.80
C ALA A 344 -31.70 -15.42 4.93
N ALA A 345 -31.43 -16.70 4.74
CA ALA A 345 -32.21 -17.63 3.96
C ALA A 345 -33.30 -18.38 4.78
N VAL A 346 -33.17 -18.42 6.12
CA VAL A 346 -34.12 -19.16 7.00
C VAL A 346 -35.54 -18.64 6.85
N TRP A 347 -35.73 -17.34 6.90
CA TRP A 347 -37.07 -16.70 6.88
C TRP A 347 -37.86 -16.99 5.63
N ARG A 348 -37.22 -17.19 4.48
CA ARG A 348 -37.88 -17.52 3.21
C ARG A 348 -37.85 -19.00 2.87
N ARG A 349 -37.37 -19.85 3.77
CA ARG A 349 -37.28 -21.33 3.63
C ARG A 349 -36.38 -21.79 2.47
N GLU A 350 -35.46 -20.93 1.97
CA GLU A 350 -34.56 -21.22 0.85
C GLU A 350 -33.46 -22.24 1.25
N TRP A 351 -33.22 -22.45 2.53
CA TRP A 351 -32.21 -23.34 3.12
C TRP A 351 -32.63 -24.83 3.26
N ARG A 352 -33.86 -25.21 2.87
CA ARG A 352 -34.41 -26.53 3.16
C ARG A 352 -33.62 -27.69 2.55
N SER A 353 -33.08 -27.56 1.33
CA SER A 353 -32.28 -28.63 0.73
C SER A 353 -30.85 -28.62 1.21
N ARG A 354 -30.18 -29.79 1.28
CA ARG A 354 -28.75 -29.89 1.62
C ARG A 354 -27.89 -29.08 0.66
N LYS A 355 -28.20 -29.11 -0.64
CA LYS A 355 -27.45 -28.35 -1.66
C LYS A 355 -27.55 -26.84 -1.42
N ALA A 356 -28.74 -26.32 -1.10
CA ALA A 356 -28.94 -24.91 -0.79
C ALA A 356 -28.10 -24.49 0.43
N ARG A 357 -28.09 -25.30 1.50
CA ARG A 357 -27.28 -25.01 2.69
C ARG A 357 -25.78 -24.94 2.40
N TYR A 358 -25.25 -25.91 1.65
CA TYR A 358 -23.85 -25.90 1.25
C TYR A 358 -23.52 -24.67 0.39
N ALA A 359 -24.37 -24.30 -0.55
CA ALA A 359 -24.17 -23.11 -1.38
C ALA A 359 -24.13 -21.82 -0.54
N LEU A 360 -25.03 -21.67 0.45
CA LEU A 360 -25.07 -20.53 1.37
C LEU A 360 -23.82 -20.48 2.25
N VAL A 361 -23.43 -21.62 2.83
CA VAL A 361 -22.23 -21.70 3.69
C VAL A 361 -20.98 -21.33 2.92
N LEU A 362 -20.77 -21.91 1.72
CA LEU A 362 -19.58 -21.62 0.89
C LEU A 362 -19.55 -20.17 0.44
N SER A 363 -20.70 -19.64 -0.05
CA SER A 363 -20.80 -18.23 -0.46
C SER A 363 -20.55 -17.27 0.70
N GLY A 364 -21.13 -17.55 1.88
CA GLY A 364 -20.99 -16.72 3.06
C GLY A 364 -19.57 -16.75 3.61
N PHE A 365 -18.94 -17.93 3.64
CA PHE A 365 -17.55 -18.06 4.06
C PHE A 365 -16.60 -17.29 3.12
N ALA A 366 -16.74 -17.47 1.80
CA ALA A 366 -15.93 -16.75 0.81
C ALA A 366 -16.13 -15.23 0.90
N CYS A 367 -17.38 -14.77 1.07
CA CYS A 367 -17.70 -13.35 1.22
C CYS A 367 -17.10 -12.79 2.52
N GLY A 368 -17.24 -13.49 3.64
CA GLY A 368 -16.72 -13.06 4.94
C GLY A 368 -15.19 -12.93 4.94
N THR A 369 -14.48 -13.92 4.38
CA THR A 369 -13.00 -13.86 4.25
C THR A 369 -12.54 -12.74 3.32
N ALA A 370 -13.24 -12.49 2.21
CA ALA A 370 -12.93 -11.42 1.27
C ALA A 370 -13.17 -10.02 1.89
N LEU A 371 -14.30 -9.83 2.58
CA LEU A 371 -14.60 -8.57 3.26
C LEU A 371 -13.66 -8.32 4.46
N ALA A 372 -13.21 -9.36 5.17
CA ALA A 372 -12.18 -9.22 6.18
C ALA A 372 -10.85 -8.71 5.59
N TRP A 373 -10.47 -9.20 4.40
CA TRP A 373 -9.31 -8.68 3.67
C TRP A 373 -9.52 -7.22 3.25
N GLN A 374 -10.70 -6.87 2.74
CA GLN A 374 -11.05 -5.49 2.41
C GLN A 374 -10.98 -4.58 3.64
N PHE A 375 -11.50 -5.04 4.78
CA PHE A 375 -11.42 -4.30 6.04
C PHE A 375 -9.96 -4.08 6.49
N ARG A 376 -9.10 -5.10 6.35
CA ARG A 376 -7.66 -4.96 6.61
C ARG A 376 -7.03 -3.90 5.70
N GLN A 377 -7.34 -3.89 4.40
CA GLN A 377 -6.86 -2.84 3.50
C GLN A 377 -7.37 -1.45 3.93
N MET A 378 -8.65 -1.33 4.27
CA MET A 378 -9.23 -0.07 4.77
C MET A 378 -8.54 0.42 6.04
N TRP A 379 -8.17 -0.50 6.94
CA TRP A 379 -7.48 -0.16 8.19
C TRP A 379 -6.18 0.61 7.93
N PHE A 380 -5.44 0.24 6.91
CA PHE A 380 -4.19 0.90 6.54
C PHE A 380 -4.41 2.09 5.58
N ALA A 381 -5.39 2.02 4.69
CA ALA A 381 -5.60 3.00 3.64
C ALA A 381 -6.44 4.21 4.06
N CYS A 382 -7.55 4.01 4.80
CA CYS A 382 -8.49 5.08 5.14
C CYS A 382 -7.85 6.10 6.09
N ARG A 383 -7.87 7.37 5.70
CA ARG A 383 -7.21 8.48 6.39
C ARG A 383 -8.15 9.20 7.37
N ASP A 384 -9.43 9.30 7.00
CA ASP A 384 -10.42 10.08 7.71
C ASP A 384 -11.81 9.39 7.79
N VAL A 385 -12.74 10.02 8.49
CA VAL A 385 -14.10 9.50 8.70
C VAL A 385 -14.87 9.37 7.39
N VAL A 386 -14.61 10.23 6.40
CA VAL A 386 -15.32 10.22 5.11
C VAL A 386 -14.90 8.98 4.31
N GLU A 387 -13.60 8.72 4.21
CA GLU A 387 -13.08 7.52 3.55
C GLU A 387 -13.57 6.24 4.23
N TRP A 388 -13.61 6.21 5.56
CA TRP A 388 -14.19 5.11 6.34
C TRP A 388 -15.68 4.93 6.06
N ALA A 389 -16.47 6.01 6.02
CA ALA A 389 -17.89 5.95 5.76
C ALA A 389 -18.20 5.46 4.34
N VAL A 390 -17.50 5.97 3.34
CA VAL A 390 -17.65 5.55 1.93
C VAL A 390 -17.26 4.09 1.77
N SER A 391 -16.07 3.70 2.20
CA SER A 391 -15.57 2.33 2.06
C SER A 391 -16.40 1.33 2.86
N GLY A 392 -16.83 1.70 4.07
CA GLY A 392 -17.72 0.88 4.89
C GLY A 392 -19.08 0.69 4.24
N THR A 393 -19.66 1.75 3.66
CA THR A 393 -20.94 1.66 2.91
C THR A 393 -20.80 0.72 1.72
N LEU A 394 -19.72 0.82 0.95
CA LEU A 394 -19.46 -0.09 -0.17
C LEU A 394 -19.33 -1.55 0.30
N CYS A 395 -18.66 -1.81 1.43
CA CYS A 395 -18.58 -3.16 2.01
C CYS A 395 -19.96 -3.70 2.43
N VAL A 396 -20.83 -2.87 3.02
CA VAL A 396 -22.20 -3.24 3.36
C VAL A 396 -23.00 -3.55 2.08
N LEU A 397 -22.89 -2.72 1.03
CA LEU A 397 -23.54 -2.98 -0.26
C LEU A 397 -23.03 -4.27 -0.91
N ALA A 398 -21.73 -4.56 -0.83
CA ALA A 398 -21.15 -5.81 -1.32
C ALA A 398 -21.75 -7.03 -0.57
N LEU A 399 -21.81 -6.94 0.77
CA LEU A 399 -22.42 -7.98 1.61
C LEU A 399 -23.88 -8.22 1.25
N LEU A 400 -24.70 -7.17 1.19
CA LEU A 400 -26.13 -7.27 0.88
C LEU A 400 -26.38 -7.82 -0.53
N THR A 401 -25.61 -7.34 -1.53
CA THR A 401 -25.69 -7.86 -2.90
C THR A 401 -25.32 -9.34 -2.95
N THR A 402 -24.24 -9.72 -2.28
CA THR A 402 -23.77 -11.12 -2.27
C THR A 402 -24.75 -12.04 -1.54
N ILE A 403 -25.36 -11.60 -0.43
CA ILE A 403 -26.44 -12.33 0.26
C ILE A 403 -27.63 -12.57 -0.69
N ALA A 404 -28.07 -11.53 -1.41
CA ALA A 404 -29.20 -11.65 -2.34
C ALA A 404 -28.88 -12.64 -3.47
N LEU A 405 -27.68 -12.56 -4.05
CA LEU A 405 -27.23 -13.49 -5.10
C LEU A 405 -27.08 -14.92 -4.57
N ALA A 406 -26.47 -15.11 -3.39
CA ALA A 406 -26.28 -16.43 -2.79
C ALA A 406 -27.62 -17.13 -2.47
N ARG A 407 -28.61 -16.37 -2.01
CA ARG A 407 -29.96 -16.89 -1.77
C ARG A 407 -30.61 -17.34 -3.07
N TRP A 408 -30.50 -16.55 -4.13
CA TRP A 408 -31.01 -16.92 -5.46
C TRP A 408 -30.29 -18.17 -6.00
N VAL A 409 -28.95 -18.22 -5.91
CA VAL A 409 -28.14 -19.38 -6.31
C VAL A 409 -28.51 -20.63 -5.51
N ALA A 410 -28.67 -20.50 -4.18
CA ALA A 410 -29.05 -21.60 -3.30
C ALA A 410 -30.44 -22.17 -3.65
N ALA A 411 -31.43 -21.31 -3.94
CA ALA A 411 -32.75 -21.74 -4.37
C ALA A 411 -32.67 -22.53 -5.70
N ARG A 412 -31.88 -22.05 -6.67
CA ARG A 412 -31.66 -22.73 -7.96
C ARG A 412 -30.98 -24.08 -7.81
N LEU A 413 -29.92 -24.17 -7.04
CA LEU A 413 -29.18 -25.41 -6.77
C LEU A 413 -29.98 -26.39 -5.93
N GLY A 414 -30.85 -25.87 -5.06
CA GLY A 414 -31.71 -26.65 -4.18
C GLY A 414 -33.02 -27.14 -4.79
N GLY A 415 -33.36 -26.76 -6.04
CA GLY A 415 -34.64 -27.11 -6.70
C GLY A 415 -35.85 -26.34 -6.13
N GLY A 416 -35.59 -25.24 -5.38
CA GLY A 416 -36.66 -24.41 -4.84
C GLY A 416 -37.19 -23.36 -5.82
N PRO A 417 -38.35 -22.72 -5.51
CA PRO A 417 -38.86 -21.64 -6.33
C PRO A 417 -37.92 -20.41 -6.29
N THR A 418 -37.55 -19.91 -7.47
CA THR A 418 -36.79 -18.69 -7.60
C THR A 418 -37.70 -17.52 -7.90
N ARG A 419 -37.59 -16.45 -7.11
CA ARG A 419 -38.06 -15.12 -7.50
C ARG A 419 -37.07 -14.52 -8.49
N GLY A 420 -37.44 -13.40 -9.14
CA GLY A 420 -36.55 -12.70 -10.09
C GLY A 420 -35.16 -12.48 -9.53
N MET A 421 -34.20 -12.31 -10.42
CA MET A 421 -32.80 -11.99 -10.06
C MET A 421 -32.73 -10.70 -9.22
N PRO A 422 -31.69 -10.52 -8.38
CA PRO A 422 -31.48 -9.26 -7.68
C PRO A 422 -31.52 -8.03 -8.60
N ASP A 423 -31.91 -6.88 -8.04
CA ASP A 423 -32.19 -5.63 -8.74
C ASP A 423 -31.13 -5.33 -9.83
N PRO A 424 -31.56 -5.09 -11.10
CA PRO A 424 -30.63 -4.75 -12.19
C PRO A 424 -29.83 -3.47 -11.91
N ARG A 425 -30.34 -2.54 -11.08
CA ARG A 425 -29.61 -1.34 -10.67
C ARG A 425 -28.34 -1.66 -9.88
N ALA A 426 -28.43 -2.64 -8.98
CA ALA A 426 -27.26 -3.08 -8.21
C ALA A 426 -26.18 -3.68 -9.14
N ARG A 427 -26.59 -4.48 -10.13
CA ARG A 427 -25.71 -5.06 -11.13
C ARG A 427 -24.99 -3.98 -11.93
N PHE A 428 -25.75 -3.02 -12.46
CA PHE A 428 -25.21 -1.86 -13.18
C PHE A 428 -24.22 -1.10 -12.31
N ALA A 429 -24.56 -0.81 -11.05
CA ALA A 429 -23.69 -0.08 -10.12
C ALA A 429 -22.34 -0.79 -9.88
N TRP A 430 -22.34 -2.13 -9.76
CA TRP A 430 -21.10 -2.90 -9.62
C TRP A 430 -20.25 -2.88 -10.89
N MET A 431 -20.85 -2.97 -12.07
CA MET A 431 -20.14 -2.87 -13.36
C MET A 431 -19.58 -1.45 -13.55
N PHE A 432 -20.37 -0.43 -13.26
CA PHE A 432 -19.95 0.96 -13.34
C PHE A 432 -18.81 1.27 -12.35
N GLY A 433 -18.97 0.85 -11.09
CA GLY A 433 -17.93 1.04 -10.06
C GLY A 433 -16.61 0.36 -10.43
N LEU A 434 -16.67 -0.87 -10.98
CA LEU A 434 -15.48 -1.61 -11.42
C LEU A 434 -14.82 -0.92 -12.63
N THR A 435 -15.61 -0.39 -13.57
CA THR A 435 -15.11 0.38 -14.72
C THR A 435 -14.43 1.66 -14.27
N LEU A 436 -15.10 2.44 -13.40
CA LEU A 436 -14.57 3.69 -12.86
C LEU A 436 -13.26 3.46 -12.10
N TYR A 437 -13.24 2.46 -11.23
CA TYR A 437 -12.02 2.14 -10.47
C TYR A 437 -10.90 1.62 -11.38
N GLY A 438 -11.24 0.89 -12.44
CA GLY A 438 -10.30 0.49 -13.48
C GLY A 438 -9.65 1.68 -14.18
N LEU A 439 -10.42 2.74 -14.50
CA LEU A 439 -9.87 3.99 -15.03
C LEU A 439 -8.93 4.67 -14.03
N LEU A 440 -9.30 4.74 -12.75
CA LEU A 440 -8.44 5.29 -11.71
C LEU A 440 -7.12 4.50 -11.57
N LEU A 441 -7.17 3.18 -11.68
CA LEU A 441 -5.94 2.35 -11.65
C LEU A 441 -5.05 2.56 -12.87
N VAL A 442 -5.62 2.81 -14.04
CA VAL A 442 -4.84 3.07 -15.27
C VAL A 442 -4.15 4.43 -15.23
N PHE A 443 -4.86 5.48 -14.79
CA PHE A 443 -4.36 6.87 -14.87
C PHE A 443 -3.69 7.37 -13.59
N ASP A 444 -4.01 6.79 -12.42
CA ASP A 444 -3.48 7.17 -11.11
C ASP A 444 -3.14 5.93 -10.26
N GLY A 445 -2.72 4.86 -10.91
CA GLY A 445 -2.47 3.57 -10.28
C GLY A 445 -1.22 3.52 -9.40
N ARG A 446 -0.29 4.49 -9.50
CA ARG A 446 0.95 4.48 -8.72
C ARG A 446 0.72 4.36 -7.21
N TYR A 447 -0.35 4.99 -6.71
CA TYR A 447 -0.63 5.12 -5.28
C TYR A 447 -1.90 4.39 -4.84
N ARG A 448 -2.60 3.65 -5.74
CA ARG A 448 -3.89 3.02 -5.45
C ARG A 448 -3.80 1.52 -5.31
N ASP A 449 -4.32 0.99 -4.22
CA ASP A 449 -4.46 -0.45 -3.99
C ASP A 449 -5.59 -1.06 -4.83
N PHE A 450 -5.53 -2.37 -5.06
CA PHE A 450 -6.59 -3.12 -5.72
C PHE A 450 -7.67 -3.55 -4.70
N PRO A 451 -8.92 -3.06 -4.76
CA PRO A 451 -9.98 -3.40 -3.80
C PRO A 451 -10.61 -4.77 -4.08
N LEU A 452 -9.78 -5.81 -4.11
CA LEU A 452 -10.17 -7.16 -4.49
C LEU A 452 -11.25 -7.73 -3.58
N GLY A 453 -11.13 -7.51 -2.26
CA GLY A 453 -12.09 -8.02 -1.28
C GLY A 453 -13.49 -7.42 -1.43
N LEU A 454 -13.59 -6.20 -1.97
CA LEU A 454 -14.85 -5.52 -2.24
C LEU A 454 -15.57 -6.10 -3.48
N PHE A 455 -14.83 -6.31 -4.58
CA PHE A 455 -15.44 -6.62 -5.87
C PHE A 455 -15.59 -8.13 -6.14
N TRP A 456 -14.71 -8.99 -5.60
CA TRP A 456 -14.79 -10.43 -5.82
C TRP A 456 -16.15 -11.05 -5.43
N PRO A 457 -16.73 -10.78 -4.22
CA PRO A 457 -17.95 -11.44 -3.81
C PRO A 457 -19.15 -11.16 -4.73
N PRO A 458 -19.48 -9.90 -5.10
CA PRO A 458 -20.56 -9.64 -6.05
C PRO A 458 -20.25 -10.15 -7.46
N ALA A 459 -19.00 -10.01 -7.96
CA ALA A 459 -18.64 -10.48 -9.29
C ALA A 459 -18.84 -12.00 -9.44
N LEU A 460 -18.34 -12.78 -8.48
CA LEU A 460 -18.53 -14.22 -8.45
C LEU A 460 -20.02 -14.61 -8.33
N GLY A 461 -20.76 -13.90 -7.48
CA GLY A 461 -22.20 -14.10 -7.32
C GLY A 461 -22.97 -13.90 -8.62
N TYR A 462 -22.71 -12.82 -9.36
CA TYR A 462 -23.33 -12.57 -10.68
C TYR A 462 -22.87 -13.59 -11.71
N PHE A 463 -21.63 -14.02 -11.70
CA PHE A 463 -21.13 -15.04 -12.63
C PHE A 463 -21.85 -16.38 -12.43
N ILE A 464 -21.94 -16.87 -11.20
CA ILE A 464 -22.65 -18.12 -10.89
C ILE A 464 -24.13 -17.96 -11.23
N ALA A 465 -24.73 -16.82 -10.92
CA ALA A 465 -26.13 -16.55 -11.27
C ALA A 465 -26.33 -16.56 -12.79
N ALA A 466 -25.45 -15.94 -13.58
CA ALA A 466 -25.52 -16.00 -15.03
C ALA A 466 -25.37 -17.42 -15.58
N LEU A 467 -24.53 -18.26 -14.97
CA LEU A 467 -24.42 -19.69 -15.34
C LEU A 467 -25.73 -20.45 -15.09
N LEU A 468 -26.41 -20.19 -13.97
CA LEU A 468 -27.63 -20.91 -13.56
C LEU A 468 -28.91 -20.32 -14.14
N ASP A 469 -28.91 -19.08 -14.62
CA ASP A 469 -30.06 -18.44 -15.25
C ASP A 469 -30.26 -18.99 -16.67
N ALA A 470 -31.49 -19.34 -16.98
CA ALA A 470 -31.86 -19.84 -18.31
C ALA A 470 -31.98 -18.71 -19.37
N GLY A 471 -31.54 -17.50 -19.07
CA GLY A 471 -31.60 -16.34 -19.97
C GLY A 471 -32.92 -15.56 -19.93
N ARG A 472 -33.77 -15.84 -18.92
CA ARG A 472 -35.07 -15.19 -18.76
C ARG A 472 -35.09 -14.04 -17.77
N SER A 473 -34.11 -14.00 -16.87
CA SER A 473 -34.11 -13.06 -15.75
C SER A 473 -33.10 -11.92 -15.92
N TRP A 474 -32.11 -12.08 -16.78
CA TRP A 474 -31.07 -11.06 -17.01
C TRP A 474 -30.93 -10.78 -18.52
N VAL A 475 -31.38 -9.59 -18.92
CA VAL A 475 -31.08 -9.01 -20.24
C VAL A 475 -30.18 -7.82 -20.00
N PRO A 476 -28.89 -7.87 -20.36
CA PRO A 476 -27.96 -6.74 -20.17
C PRO A 476 -28.31 -5.56 -21.07
N THR A 477 -28.24 -4.33 -20.52
CA THR A 477 -28.42 -3.11 -21.30
C THR A 477 -27.23 -2.86 -22.26
N ALA A 478 -27.33 -1.88 -23.13
CA ALA A 478 -26.23 -1.51 -24.04
C ALA A 478 -24.98 -1.07 -23.27
N GLU A 479 -25.19 -0.30 -22.21
CA GLU A 479 -24.12 0.20 -21.32
C GLU A 479 -23.44 -0.94 -20.60
N GLU A 480 -24.18 -1.92 -20.08
CA GLU A 480 -23.62 -3.11 -19.43
C GLU A 480 -22.78 -3.95 -20.40
N ARG A 481 -23.23 -4.08 -21.66
CA ARG A 481 -22.45 -4.77 -22.70
C ARG A 481 -21.14 -4.03 -23.02
N PHE A 482 -21.21 -2.70 -23.12
CA PHE A 482 -20.03 -1.86 -23.32
C PHE A 482 -19.04 -2.01 -22.16
N MET A 483 -19.51 -1.86 -20.92
CA MET A 483 -18.68 -2.05 -19.72
C MET A 483 -18.09 -3.46 -19.62
N ALA A 484 -18.85 -4.49 -20.03
CA ALA A 484 -18.35 -5.88 -20.02
C ALA A 484 -17.14 -6.11 -20.94
N CYS A 485 -16.96 -5.27 -21.97
CA CYS A 485 -15.78 -5.29 -22.82
C CYS A 485 -14.68 -4.33 -22.30
N LEU A 486 -15.06 -3.15 -21.82
CA LEU A 486 -14.11 -2.13 -21.37
C LEU A 486 -13.37 -2.53 -20.08
N MET A 487 -14.08 -3.09 -19.09
CA MET A 487 -13.46 -3.49 -17.81
C MET A 487 -12.24 -4.42 -17.97
N PRO A 488 -12.33 -5.53 -18.74
CA PRO A 488 -11.16 -6.37 -18.96
C PRO A 488 -10.01 -5.67 -19.69
N LEU A 489 -10.31 -4.77 -20.63
CA LEU A 489 -9.27 -3.99 -21.33
C LEU A 489 -8.50 -3.09 -20.35
N LEU A 490 -9.21 -2.36 -19.48
CA LEU A 490 -8.57 -1.55 -18.44
C LEU A 490 -7.72 -2.42 -17.49
N ALA A 491 -8.22 -3.60 -17.11
CA ALA A 491 -7.48 -4.50 -16.26
C ALA A 491 -6.24 -5.11 -16.96
N ILE A 492 -6.29 -5.34 -18.27
CA ILE A 492 -5.12 -5.75 -19.05
C ILE A 492 -4.05 -4.64 -19.01
N VAL A 493 -4.47 -3.37 -19.15
CA VAL A 493 -3.54 -2.23 -19.07
C VAL A 493 -2.83 -2.21 -17.71
N THR A 494 -3.53 -2.45 -16.59
CA THR A 494 -2.88 -2.51 -15.27
C THR A 494 -1.88 -3.66 -15.15
N VAL A 495 -2.16 -4.83 -15.76
CA VAL A 495 -1.19 -5.95 -15.81
C VAL A 495 0.05 -5.57 -16.62
N VAL A 496 -0.14 -4.88 -17.75
CA VAL A 496 0.98 -4.42 -18.60
C VAL A 496 1.83 -3.37 -17.88
N GLN A 497 1.21 -2.41 -17.18
CA GLN A 497 1.91 -1.41 -16.39
C GLN A 497 2.76 -2.02 -15.27
N ASP A 498 2.27 -3.11 -14.65
CA ASP A 498 3.02 -3.88 -13.67
C ASP A 498 3.96 -4.94 -14.30
N VAL A 499 4.13 -4.92 -15.62
CA VAL A 499 4.98 -5.87 -16.39
C VAL A 499 4.64 -7.35 -16.09
N GLY A 500 3.40 -7.60 -15.70
CA GLY A 500 2.92 -8.94 -15.31
C GLY A 500 3.45 -9.47 -13.98
N LEU A 501 4.25 -8.71 -13.24
CA LEU A 501 4.91 -9.17 -11.99
C LEU A 501 4.06 -8.99 -10.74
N ASN A 502 2.97 -8.22 -10.80
CA ASN A 502 2.09 -8.00 -9.66
C ASN A 502 0.92 -9.00 -9.65
N PRO A 503 0.87 -9.96 -8.71
CA PRO A 503 -0.24 -10.91 -8.62
C PRO A 503 -1.61 -10.25 -8.41
N ALA A 504 -1.66 -9.07 -7.75
CA ALA A 504 -2.91 -8.37 -7.51
C ALA A 504 -3.51 -7.81 -8.81
N SER A 505 -2.70 -7.40 -9.80
CA SER A 505 -3.18 -6.97 -11.11
C SER A 505 -3.81 -8.13 -11.91
N TRP A 506 -3.26 -9.34 -11.81
CA TRP A 506 -3.86 -10.55 -12.39
C TRP A 506 -5.18 -10.93 -11.72
N LEU A 507 -5.25 -10.85 -10.38
CA LEU A 507 -6.50 -11.07 -9.65
C LEU A 507 -7.54 -10.01 -10.02
N TRP A 508 -7.13 -8.76 -10.22
CA TRP A 508 -7.99 -7.69 -10.72
C TRP A 508 -8.53 -7.99 -12.12
N LEU A 509 -7.68 -8.45 -13.01
CA LEU A 509 -8.12 -8.94 -14.34
C LEU A 509 -9.14 -10.08 -14.19
N GLY A 510 -8.90 -11.02 -13.27
CA GLY A 510 -9.82 -12.10 -12.95
C GLY A 510 -11.22 -11.61 -12.51
N VAL A 511 -11.29 -10.60 -11.64
CA VAL A 511 -12.56 -9.95 -11.23
C VAL A 511 -13.29 -9.37 -12.44
N ASN A 512 -12.57 -8.59 -13.27
CA ASN A 512 -13.13 -7.91 -14.43
C ASN A 512 -13.63 -8.91 -15.49
N LEU A 513 -12.86 -9.96 -15.75
CA LEU A 513 -13.28 -11.05 -16.65
C LEU A 513 -14.50 -11.81 -16.09
N THR A 514 -14.55 -12.05 -14.78
CA THR A 514 -15.65 -12.77 -14.13
C THR A 514 -16.97 -12.03 -14.29
N LEU A 515 -17.00 -10.72 -13.97
CA LEU A 515 -18.22 -9.93 -14.09
C LEU A 515 -18.56 -9.62 -15.56
N GLY A 516 -17.56 -9.36 -16.40
CA GLY A 516 -17.76 -9.18 -17.85
C GLY A 516 -18.32 -10.46 -18.52
N ALA A 517 -17.76 -11.62 -18.20
CA ALA A 517 -18.27 -12.90 -18.69
C ALA A 517 -19.71 -13.18 -18.24
N ALA A 518 -20.08 -12.80 -17.01
CA ALA A 518 -21.45 -12.92 -16.53
C ALA A 518 -22.44 -12.16 -17.42
N ALA A 519 -22.12 -10.90 -17.77
CA ALA A 519 -22.95 -10.08 -18.66
C ALA A 519 -23.01 -10.67 -20.09
N LEU A 520 -21.88 -11.11 -20.65
CA LEU A 520 -21.83 -11.67 -22.01
C LEU A 520 -22.56 -13.02 -22.10
N ILE A 521 -22.48 -13.87 -21.08
CA ILE A 521 -23.25 -15.14 -21.01
C ILE A 521 -24.75 -14.83 -21.00
N ALA A 522 -25.19 -13.90 -20.16
CA ALA A 522 -26.57 -13.48 -20.07
C ALA A 522 -27.07 -12.91 -21.41
N TRP A 523 -26.28 -12.05 -22.06
CA TRP A 523 -26.62 -11.48 -23.38
C TRP A 523 -26.76 -12.56 -24.45
N ARG A 524 -25.77 -13.44 -24.61
CA ARG A 524 -25.85 -14.54 -25.60
C ARG A 524 -27.07 -15.41 -25.42
N ARG A 525 -27.52 -15.65 -24.20
CA ARG A 525 -28.72 -16.42 -23.91
C ARG A 525 -29.99 -15.63 -24.24
N ALA A 526 -30.05 -14.35 -23.89
CA ALA A 526 -31.19 -13.48 -24.24
C ALA A 526 -31.39 -13.41 -25.76
N VAL A 527 -30.30 -13.26 -26.53
CA VAL A 527 -30.33 -13.26 -28.01
C VAL A 527 -30.87 -14.58 -28.54
N ARG A 528 -30.42 -15.73 -28.04
CA ARG A 528 -30.90 -17.07 -28.46
C ARG A 528 -32.38 -17.31 -28.16
N LEU A 529 -32.92 -16.68 -27.13
CA LEU A 529 -34.32 -16.79 -26.73
C LEU A 529 -35.24 -15.77 -27.40
N GLY A 530 -34.69 -14.87 -28.24
CA GLY A 530 -35.46 -13.80 -28.90
C GLY A 530 -36.01 -12.75 -27.93
N THR A 531 -35.51 -12.72 -26.70
CA THR A 531 -35.86 -11.67 -25.73
C THR A 531 -34.99 -10.43 -25.97
N HIS A 532 -35.22 -9.76 -27.13
CA HIS A 532 -34.64 -8.45 -27.39
C HIS A 532 -35.38 -7.38 -26.60
N GLU A 533 -34.70 -6.25 -26.32
CA GLU A 533 -35.28 -5.08 -25.68
C GLU A 533 -36.68 -4.79 -26.23
N PRO A 534 -37.67 -4.46 -25.39
CA PRO A 534 -38.89 -3.83 -25.89
C PRO A 534 -38.40 -2.59 -26.65
N GLN A 535 -38.67 -2.51 -27.94
CA GLN A 535 -38.54 -1.26 -28.67
C GLN A 535 -39.21 -0.19 -27.81
N ALA A 536 -38.40 0.76 -27.33
CA ALA A 536 -38.92 1.95 -26.69
C ALA A 536 -39.87 2.58 -27.72
N ALA A 537 -41.16 2.44 -27.49
CA ALA A 537 -42.16 3.20 -28.20
C ALA A 537 -41.92 4.67 -27.82
N TYR A 538 -41.14 5.35 -28.63
CA TYR A 538 -41.19 6.78 -28.69
C TYR A 538 -42.54 7.14 -29.33
N GLN A 539 -43.55 7.40 -28.53
CA GLN A 539 -44.72 8.19 -28.84
C GLN A 539 -44.76 9.39 -27.89
#